data_5dc08b903d98a23bf0bb3f4773f0ebf1
#
_entry.id   5dc08b903d98a23bf0bb3f4773f0ebf1
#
_cell.length_a   1.000
_cell.length_b   1.000
_cell.length_c   1.000
_cell.angle_alpha   90.00
_cell.angle_beta   90.00
_cell.angle_gamma   90.00
#
_symmetry.space_group_name_H-M   'P 1'
#
loop_
_entity.id
_entity.type
_entity.pdbx_description
1 polymer ?
#
loop_
_entity_poly.entity_id
_entity_poly.type
_entity_poly.pdbx_seq_one_letter_code
_entity_poly.pdbx_strand_id
1 'polypeptide(L)'
;TIYYPSVTLRSRVGDQVYEWQGKIVRTDASIDVKSRMTYAVAEVENPFKSNISGNRPPLNIGLFVEAEIAGKTITDAVTIPKTAVYRGNEILILNKDNEIHYQLVSVVQTQANSITAVGLTPGMRIVSSRIPLAINGMKVSPQKGVLAKSQNADTEEPIL
;
A
#
# COMPACT_ATOMS: atom_id res chain seq x y z
N THR A 1 -13.76 -17.36 -7.22
CA THR A 1 -12.54 -17.93 -6.59
C THR A 1 -12.30 -17.19 -5.29
N ILE A 2 -12.34 -17.90 -4.15
CA ILE A 2 -12.01 -17.32 -2.86
C ILE A 2 -10.51 -17.10 -2.82
N TYR A 3 -10.08 -15.86 -2.62
CA TYR A 3 -8.66 -15.51 -2.51
C TYR A 3 -8.23 -15.64 -1.04
N TYR A 4 -7.27 -16.51 -0.80
CA TYR A 4 -6.62 -16.69 0.51
C TYR A 4 -5.24 -16.03 0.46
N PRO A 5 -5.05 -14.85 1.04
CA PRO A 5 -3.76 -14.17 1.02
C PRO A 5 -2.72 -14.96 1.82
N SER A 6 -1.49 -15.01 1.31
CA SER A 6 -0.35 -15.57 2.03
C SER A 6 0.00 -14.68 3.22
N VAL A 7 0.49 -15.29 4.28
CA VAL A 7 0.98 -14.61 5.48
C VAL A 7 2.32 -15.17 5.89
N THR A 8 3.24 -14.29 6.22
CA THR A 8 4.50 -14.63 6.87
C THR A 8 4.39 -14.28 8.34
N LEU A 9 4.47 -15.29 9.20
CA LEU A 9 4.47 -15.11 10.64
C LEU A 9 5.92 -15.04 11.13
N ARG A 10 6.25 -14.01 11.91
CA ARG A 10 7.57 -13.83 12.50
C ARG A 10 7.48 -13.86 14.01
N SER A 11 8.41 -14.53 14.66
CA SER A 11 8.58 -14.45 16.11
C SER A 11 10.05 -14.56 16.49
N ARG A 12 10.39 -13.88 17.58
CA ARG A 12 11.71 -14.01 18.18
C ARG A 12 11.70 -15.12 19.21
N VAL A 13 12.59 -16.10 19.04
CA VAL A 13 12.80 -17.17 19.98
C VAL A 13 14.28 -17.13 20.39
N GLY A 14 14.55 -16.74 21.65
CA GLY A 14 15.90 -16.37 22.08
C GLY A 14 16.43 -15.14 21.35
N ASP A 15 17.61 -15.22 20.78
CA ASP A 15 18.25 -14.11 20.05
C ASP A 15 17.98 -14.13 18.54
N GLN A 16 17.20 -15.11 18.05
CA GLN A 16 16.94 -15.27 16.63
C GLN A 16 15.47 -15.04 16.27
N VAL A 17 15.25 -14.50 15.07
CA VAL A 17 13.92 -14.34 14.48
C VAL A 17 13.67 -15.49 13.52
N TYR A 18 12.53 -16.14 13.68
CA TYR A 18 12.10 -17.24 12.83
C TYR A 18 10.83 -16.90 12.09
N GLU A 19 10.66 -17.52 10.92
CA GLU A 19 9.52 -17.27 10.05
C GLU A 19 8.77 -18.57 9.73
N TRP A 20 7.44 -18.47 9.68
CA TRP A 20 6.53 -19.54 9.26
C TRP A 20 5.62 -19.00 8.18
N GLN A 21 5.46 -19.75 7.11
CA GLN A 21 4.55 -19.41 6.02
C GLN A 21 3.16 -20.00 6.27
N GLY A 22 2.13 -19.21 6.02
CA GLY A 22 0.75 -19.61 6.17
C GLY A 22 -0.16 -18.90 5.17
N LYS A 23 -1.46 -19.08 5.35
CA LYS A 23 -2.52 -18.45 4.56
C LYS A 23 -3.61 -17.94 5.49
N ILE A 24 -4.17 -16.77 5.18
CA ILE A 24 -5.35 -16.28 5.88
C ILE A 24 -6.55 -17.07 5.37
N VAL A 25 -7.19 -17.84 6.23
CA VAL A 25 -8.32 -18.70 5.86
C VAL A 25 -9.68 -18.12 6.24
N ARG A 26 -9.69 -17.20 7.19
CA ARG A 26 -10.92 -16.55 7.65
C ARG A 26 -10.61 -15.17 8.23
N THR A 27 -11.52 -14.25 8.02
CA THR A 27 -11.56 -12.94 8.71
C THR A 27 -12.95 -12.77 9.32
N ASP A 28 -13.01 -12.18 10.51
CA ASP A 28 -14.29 -11.82 11.10
C ASP A 28 -14.84 -10.58 10.42
N ALA A 29 -16.14 -10.64 10.06
CA ALA A 29 -16.80 -9.55 9.37
C ALA A 29 -17.14 -8.36 10.28
N SER A 30 -17.01 -8.52 11.61
CA SER A 30 -17.30 -7.47 12.58
C SER A 30 -16.01 -6.87 13.15
N ILE A 31 -16.05 -5.55 13.32
CA ILE A 31 -15.01 -4.82 14.06
C ILE A 31 -15.43 -4.82 15.52
N ASP A 32 -14.55 -5.27 16.41
CA ASP A 32 -14.77 -5.13 17.84
C ASP A 32 -14.86 -3.64 18.21
N VAL A 33 -15.98 -3.23 18.76
CA VAL A 33 -16.29 -1.81 19.00
C VAL A 33 -15.39 -1.19 20.05
N LYS A 34 -14.86 -1.99 20.99
CA LYS A 34 -14.00 -1.50 22.07
C LYS A 34 -12.55 -1.38 21.65
N SER A 35 -12.01 -2.41 21.01
CA SER A 35 -10.62 -2.44 20.55
C SER A 35 -10.42 -1.84 19.16
N ARG A 36 -11.49 -1.73 18.36
CA ARG A 36 -11.48 -1.35 16.93
C ARG A 36 -10.61 -2.28 16.08
N MET A 37 -10.47 -3.52 16.50
CA MET A 37 -9.68 -4.53 15.82
C MET A 37 -10.58 -5.47 15.02
N THR A 38 -10.04 -5.95 13.90
CA THR A 38 -10.61 -7.05 13.12
C THR A 38 -9.76 -8.29 13.36
N TYR A 39 -10.42 -9.43 13.55
CA TYR A 39 -9.72 -10.69 13.74
C TYR A 39 -9.57 -11.43 12.42
N ALA A 40 -8.39 -11.97 12.20
CA ALA A 40 -8.09 -12.86 11.08
C ALA A 40 -7.49 -14.16 11.60
N VAL A 41 -7.84 -15.26 10.96
CA VAL A 41 -7.29 -16.58 11.27
C VAL A 41 -6.35 -16.99 10.17
N ALA A 42 -5.10 -17.21 10.53
CA ALA A 42 -4.08 -17.77 9.66
C ALA A 42 -3.90 -19.26 9.94
N GLU A 43 -3.73 -20.06 8.89
CA GLU A 43 -3.40 -21.47 8.97
C GLU A 43 -1.97 -21.67 8.48
N VAL A 44 -1.20 -22.41 9.26
CA VAL A 44 0.17 -22.80 8.93
C VAL A 44 0.21 -24.33 8.75
N GLU A 45 0.70 -24.77 7.61
CA GLU A 45 0.85 -26.21 7.35
C GLU A 45 2.02 -26.79 8.17
N ASN A 46 1.77 -27.88 8.88
CA ASN A 46 2.77 -28.59 9.70
C ASN A 46 3.53 -27.68 10.68
N PRO A 47 2.83 -26.94 11.58
CA PRO A 47 3.45 -25.94 12.45
C PRO A 47 4.48 -26.52 13.41
N PHE A 48 4.34 -27.79 13.78
CA PHE A 48 5.23 -28.49 14.72
C PHE A 48 6.42 -29.19 14.03
N LYS A 49 6.48 -29.20 12.70
CA LYS A 49 7.59 -29.80 11.99
C LYS A 49 8.81 -28.90 12.05
N SER A 50 9.84 -29.33 12.76
CA SER A 50 11.14 -28.68 12.67
C SER A 50 11.74 -28.89 11.28
N ASN A 51 12.23 -27.84 10.67
CA ASN A 51 12.88 -27.96 9.36
C ASN A 51 14.30 -28.47 9.57
N ILE A 52 14.55 -29.73 9.17
CA ILE A 52 15.83 -30.43 9.38
C ILE A 52 17.01 -29.65 8.74
N SER A 53 16.73 -28.87 7.70
CA SER A 53 17.75 -28.08 6.97
C SER A 53 17.93 -26.64 7.48
N GLY A 54 17.03 -26.12 8.33
CA GLY A 54 17.00 -24.67 8.66
C GLY A 54 16.95 -24.33 10.14
N ASN A 55 17.10 -25.30 11.05
CA ASN A 55 17.08 -25.09 12.51
C ASN A 55 15.86 -24.27 13.03
N ARG A 56 14.75 -24.23 12.26
CA ARG A 56 13.54 -23.53 12.64
C ARG A 56 12.80 -24.32 13.73
N PRO A 57 12.53 -23.71 14.89
CA PRO A 57 11.77 -24.37 15.95
C PRO A 57 10.31 -24.60 15.53
N PRO A 58 9.59 -25.53 16.19
CA PRO A 58 8.15 -25.67 15.99
C PRO A 58 7.42 -24.39 16.42
N LEU A 59 6.33 -24.08 15.71
CA LEU A 59 5.42 -23.01 16.08
C LEU A 59 4.55 -23.48 17.25
N ASN A 60 4.97 -23.17 18.46
CA ASN A 60 4.28 -23.62 19.65
C ASN A 60 3.02 -22.79 19.96
N ILE A 61 2.02 -23.46 20.56
CA ILE A 61 0.81 -22.79 21.05
C ILE A 61 1.18 -21.79 22.14
N GLY A 62 0.59 -20.58 22.06
CA GLY A 62 0.86 -19.50 23.00
C GLY A 62 2.01 -18.58 22.59
N LEU A 63 2.68 -18.83 21.48
CA LEU A 63 3.70 -17.95 20.95
C LEU A 63 3.06 -16.72 20.29
N PHE A 64 3.53 -15.52 20.67
CA PHE A 64 3.16 -14.29 19.98
C PHE A 64 3.95 -14.16 18.69
N VAL A 65 3.24 -13.84 17.61
CA VAL A 65 3.81 -13.69 16.27
C VAL A 65 3.41 -12.33 15.68
N GLU A 66 4.29 -11.75 14.92
CA GLU A 66 4.00 -10.66 14.02
C GLU A 66 3.61 -11.24 12.65
N ALA A 67 2.51 -10.77 12.08
CA ALA A 67 1.98 -11.30 10.83
C ALA A 67 2.11 -10.26 9.71
N GLU A 68 2.87 -10.59 8.67
CA GLU A 68 2.93 -9.84 7.43
C GLU A 68 2.03 -10.51 6.39
N ILE A 69 0.94 -9.84 6.04
CA ILE A 69 -0.09 -10.38 5.14
C ILE A 69 0.10 -9.76 3.76
N ALA A 70 0.23 -10.62 2.73
CA ALA A 70 0.33 -10.17 1.36
C ALA A 70 -0.98 -9.47 0.93
N GLY A 71 -0.91 -8.18 0.64
CA GLY A 71 -2.02 -7.40 0.16
C GLY A 71 -2.28 -7.59 -1.34
N LYS A 72 -3.37 -6.98 -1.81
CA LYS A 72 -3.68 -6.94 -3.25
C LYS A 72 -2.67 -6.01 -3.95
N THR A 73 -2.00 -6.53 -4.96
CA THR A 73 -1.19 -5.70 -5.86
C THR A 73 -2.09 -4.80 -6.68
N ILE A 74 -1.82 -3.51 -6.68
CA ILE A 74 -2.53 -2.53 -7.48
C ILE A 74 -1.57 -2.03 -8.54
N THR A 75 -1.91 -2.31 -9.79
CA THR A 75 -1.17 -1.81 -10.95
C THR A 75 -1.60 -0.37 -11.26
N ASP A 76 -0.71 0.38 -11.91
CA ASP A 76 -0.95 1.76 -12.36
C ASP A 76 -1.29 2.76 -11.24
N ALA A 77 -0.85 2.46 -10.01
CA ALA A 77 -0.98 3.36 -8.88
C ALA A 77 0.18 4.38 -8.85
N VAL A 78 -0.17 5.63 -8.60
CA VAL A 78 0.78 6.74 -8.49
C VAL A 78 0.64 7.38 -7.13
N THR A 79 1.77 7.61 -6.45
CA THR A 79 1.79 8.34 -5.19
C THR A 79 1.99 9.83 -5.45
N ILE A 80 1.04 10.62 -4.99
CA ILE A 80 1.04 12.09 -5.14
C ILE A 80 0.94 12.77 -3.78
N PRO A 81 1.46 13.99 -3.65
CA PRO A 81 1.30 14.77 -2.42
C PRO A 81 -0.18 15.03 -2.11
N LYS A 82 -0.56 14.97 -0.85
CA LYS A 82 -1.93 15.24 -0.41
C LYS A 82 -2.41 16.66 -0.78
N THR A 83 -1.46 17.60 -0.93
CA THR A 83 -1.72 18.98 -1.38
C THR A 83 -2.19 19.07 -2.85
N ALA A 84 -1.96 18.02 -3.65
CA ALA A 84 -2.45 17.96 -5.03
C ALA A 84 -3.95 17.62 -5.13
N VAL A 85 -4.55 17.13 -4.04
CA VAL A 85 -6.00 16.88 -3.99
C VAL A 85 -6.73 18.21 -3.87
N TYR A 86 -7.61 18.48 -4.81
CA TYR A 86 -8.37 19.74 -4.86
C TYR A 86 -9.69 19.63 -4.10
N ARG A 87 -10.57 18.70 -4.50
CA ARG A 87 -11.85 18.45 -3.85
C ARG A 87 -12.18 16.96 -3.89
N GLY A 88 -12.50 16.36 -2.75
CA GLY A 88 -12.86 14.95 -2.69
C GLY A 88 -11.77 14.07 -3.34
N ASN A 89 -12.09 13.48 -4.49
CA ASN A 89 -11.19 12.65 -5.28
C ASN A 89 -10.74 13.33 -6.59
N GLU A 90 -10.84 14.64 -6.68
CA GLU A 90 -10.40 15.41 -7.84
C GLU A 90 -9.01 15.99 -7.59
N ILE A 91 -8.19 15.94 -8.62
CA ILE A 91 -6.90 16.61 -8.68
C ILE A 91 -6.88 17.58 -9.85
N LEU A 92 -5.97 18.53 -9.81
CA LEU A 92 -5.74 19.46 -10.91
C LEU A 92 -4.58 18.98 -11.76
N ILE A 93 -4.81 18.86 -13.07
CA ILE A 93 -3.79 18.53 -14.07
C ILE A 93 -3.59 19.72 -15.02
N LEU A 94 -2.43 19.77 -15.66
CA LEU A 94 -2.13 20.74 -16.70
C LEU A 94 -2.06 20.08 -18.06
N ASN A 95 -2.74 20.66 -19.04
CA ASN A 95 -2.57 20.28 -20.43
C ASN A 95 -1.27 20.86 -21.01
N LYS A 96 -1.03 20.65 -22.33
CA LYS A 96 0.17 21.16 -23.03
C LYS A 96 0.23 22.70 -23.06
N ASP A 97 -0.92 23.36 -23.03
CA ASP A 97 -1.06 24.82 -23.08
C ASP A 97 -1.03 25.48 -21.71
N ASN A 98 -0.68 24.71 -20.67
CA ASN A 98 -0.66 25.12 -19.25
C ASN A 98 -2.03 25.57 -18.73
N GLU A 99 -3.09 24.94 -19.22
CA GLU A 99 -4.44 25.15 -18.70
C GLU A 99 -4.79 24.06 -17.67
N ILE A 100 -5.49 24.47 -16.62
CA ILE A 100 -5.95 23.59 -15.55
C ILE A 100 -7.15 22.79 -16.02
N HIS A 101 -7.12 21.47 -15.77
CA HIS A 101 -8.27 20.59 -15.91
C HIS A 101 -8.47 19.76 -14.63
N TYR A 102 -9.73 19.47 -14.32
CA TYR A 102 -10.06 18.55 -13.23
C TYR A 102 -9.92 17.12 -13.72
N GLN A 103 -9.25 16.31 -12.93
CA GLN A 103 -9.11 14.87 -13.17
C GLN A 103 -9.61 14.12 -11.94
N LEU A 104 -10.60 13.26 -12.16
CA LEU A 104 -11.09 12.35 -11.12
C LEU A 104 -10.10 11.20 -10.97
N VAL A 105 -9.76 10.86 -9.74
CA VAL A 105 -8.87 9.76 -9.40
C VAL A 105 -9.55 8.85 -8.37
N SER A 106 -9.16 7.58 -8.37
CA SER A 106 -9.61 6.65 -7.31
C SER A 106 -8.51 6.51 -6.28
N VAL A 107 -8.76 7.02 -5.07
CA VAL A 107 -7.81 6.94 -3.95
C VAL A 107 -7.81 5.52 -3.41
N VAL A 108 -6.65 4.89 -3.40
CA VAL A 108 -6.42 3.52 -2.94
C VAL A 108 -5.90 3.52 -1.50
N GLN A 109 -4.99 4.43 -1.20
CA GLN A 109 -4.37 4.54 0.11
C GLN A 109 -4.12 6.00 0.46
N THR A 110 -4.32 6.35 1.72
CA THR A 110 -3.99 7.67 2.27
C THR A 110 -2.93 7.53 3.35
N GLN A 111 -1.85 8.27 3.21
CA GLN A 111 -0.79 8.41 4.20
C GLN A 111 -0.81 9.81 4.80
N ALA A 112 0.10 10.12 5.74
CA ALA A 112 0.13 11.42 6.40
C ALA A 112 0.23 12.59 5.40
N ASN A 113 1.20 12.53 4.46
CA ASN A 113 1.52 13.61 3.53
C ASN A 113 1.26 13.27 2.05
N SER A 114 0.84 12.05 1.75
CA SER A 114 0.63 11.57 0.39
C SER A 114 -0.63 10.72 0.26
N ILE A 115 -1.10 10.58 -0.95
CA ILE A 115 -2.11 9.61 -1.34
C ILE A 115 -1.59 8.76 -2.49
N THR A 116 -2.00 7.50 -2.50
CA THR A 116 -1.81 6.61 -3.65
C THR A 116 -3.13 6.51 -4.39
N ALA A 117 -3.13 6.83 -5.66
CA ALA A 117 -4.33 6.87 -6.47
C ALA A 117 -4.10 6.20 -7.83
N VAL A 118 -5.17 5.68 -8.42
CA VAL A 118 -5.23 5.17 -9.79
C VAL A 118 -6.08 6.10 -10.67
N GLY A 119 -5.95 5.99 -11.98
CA GLY A 119 -6.63 6.85 -12.96
C GLY A 119 -5.75 7.98 -13.48
N LEU A 120 -4.45 7.85 -13.28
CA LEU A 120 -3.43 8.75 -13.81
C LEU A 120 -2.58 8.01 -14.85
N THR A 121 -2.30 8.67 -15.97
CA THR A 121 -1.39 8.14 -17.00
C THR A 121 0.02 8.72 -16.83
N PRO A 122 1.06 7.95 -17.15
CA PRO A 122 2.44 8.46 -17.14
C PRO A 122 2.59 9.71 -18.00
N GLY A 123 3.34 10.69 -17.49
CA GLY A 123 3.56 11.98 -18.17
C GLY A 123 2.52 13.06 -17.89
N MET A 124 1.45 12.78 -17.17
CA MET A 124 0.52 13.81 -16.71
C MET A 124 1.22 14.78 -15.76
N ARG A 125 0.99 16.07 -15.97
CA ARG A 125 1.48 17.14 -15.08
C ARG A 125 0.43 17.46 -14.05
N ILE A 126 0.76 17.23 -12.79
CA ILE A 126 -0.14 17.43 -11.65
C ILE A 126 0.21 18.72 -10.93
N VAL A 127 -0.79 19.51 -10.58
CA VAL A 127 -0.63 20.71 -9.77
C VAL A 127 -0.52 20.30 -8.30
N SER A 128 0.65 20.50 -7.69
CA SER A 128 0.89 20.18 -6.28
C SER A 128 0.68 21.38 -5.35
N SER A 129 0.60 22.59 -5.91
CA SER A 129 0.36 23.83 -5.15
C SER A 129 -1.13 24.03 -4.93
N ARG A 130 -1.50 24.53 -3.75
CA ARG A 130 -2.90 24.86 -3.45
C ARG A 130 -3.32 26.09 -4.26
N ILE A 131 -4.32 25.94 -5.12
CA ILE A 131 -4.98 27.03 -5.84
C ILE A 131 -6.37 27.22 -5.21
N PRO A 132 -6.63 28.34 -4.53
CA PRO A 132 -7.89 28.54 -3.79
C PRO A 132 -9.13 28.50 -4.68
N LEU A 133 -9.02 29.03 -5.89
CA LEU A 133 -10.10 29.06 -6.87
C LEU A 133 -9.55 28.63 -8.23
N ALA A 134 -9.50 27.35 -8.48
CA ALA A 134 -9.19 26.82 -9.80
C ALA A 134 -10.44 26.80 -10.65
N ILE A 135 -10.31 27.17 -11.93
CA ILE A 135 -11.38 27.12 -12.93
C ILE A 135 -10.87 26.27 -14.09
N ASN A 136 -11.72 25.44 -14.64
CA ASN A 136 -11.37 24.60 -15.80
C ASN A 136 -11.00 25.50 -17.00
N GLY A 137 -9.87 25.24 -17.66
CA GLY A 137 -9.34 26.08 -18.73
C GLY A 137 -8.52 27.29 -18.27
N MET A 138 -8.35 27.49 -16.95
CA MET A 138 -7.55 28.59 -16.43
C MET A 138 -6.07 28.39 -16.77
N LYS A 139 -5.46 29.39 -17.42
CA LYS A 139 -4.02 29.40 -17.73
C LYS A 139 -3.19 29.73 -16.50
N VAL A 140 -2.15 28.95 -16.28
CA VAL A 140 -1.21 29.14 -15.18
C VAL A 140 0.23 29.11 -15.68
N SER A 141 1.14 29.69 -14.91
CA SER A 141 2.57 29.62 -15.16
C SER A 141 3.19 28.55 -14.24
N PRO A 142 3.49 27.34 -14.75
CA PRO A 142 4.03 26.29 -13.91
C PRO A 142 5.47 26.60 -13.51
N GLN A 143 5.77 26.49 -12.21
CA GLN A 143 7.13 26.42 -11.73
C GLN A 143 7.60 24.98 -11.72
N LYS A 144 8.92 24.73 -11.86
CA LYS A 144 9.48 23.36 -11.84
C LYS A 144 9.15 22.67 -10.52
N GLY A 145 8.33 21.63 -10.61
CA GLY A 145 7.93 20.79 -9.48
C GLY A 145 8.83 19.57 -9.31
N VAL A 146 8.65 18.89 -8.19
CA VAL A 146 9.27 17.59 -7.90
C VAL A 146 8.55 16.51 -8.70
N LEU A 147 9.30 15.60 -9.35
CA LEU A 147 8.73 14.45 -10.04
C LEU A 147 8.05 13.51 -9.04
N ALA A 148 6.80 13.14 -9.31
CA ALA A 148 6.11 12.07 -8.58
C ALA A 148 6.81 10.74 -8.87
N LYS A 149 7.15 9.98 -7.81
CA LYS A 149 7.71 8.64 -7.97
C LYS A 149 6.59 7.67 -8.35
N SER A 150 6.72 7.06 -9.54
CA SER A 150 5.97 5.85 -9.89
C SER A 150 6.54 4.70 -9.06
N GLN A 151 5.70 4.04 -8.27
CA GLN A 151 6.08 2.80 -7.60
C GLN A 151 5.81 1.61 -8.52
N ASN A 152 6.61 1.48 -9.59
CA ASN A 152 6.84 0.18 -10.15
C ASN A 152 7.99 -0.42 -9.33
N ALA A 153 7.64 -1.29 -8.41
CA ALA A 153 8.58 -2.02 -7.60
C ALA A 153 9.21 -3.13 -8.44
N ASP A 154 10.33 -2.83 -9.08
CA ASP A 154 11.37 -3.81 -9.34
C ASP A 154 12.43 -3.62 -8.27
N THR A 155 12.30 -4.37 -7.19
CA THR A 155 13.41 -4.62 -6.28
C THR A 155 14.05 -5.93 -6.70
N GLU A 156 14.83 -5.90 -7.75
CA GLU A 156 15.96 -6.80 -7.91
C GLU A 156 17.16 -6.12 -7.24
N GLU A 157 17.50 -6.50 -6.03
CA GLU A 157 18.83 -6.31 -5.49
C GLU A 157 19.74 -7.41 -6.04
N PRO A 158 20.87 -7.07 -6.66
CA PRO A 158 21.87 -8.07 -7.02
C PRO A 158 22.61 -8.53 -5.75
N ILE A 159 22.63 -9.84 -5.58
CA ILE A 159 23.45 -10.55 -4.61
C ILE A 159 24.92 -10.35 -5.01
N LEU A 160 25.74 -9.83 -4.12
CA LEU A 160 27.17 -10.04 -4.05
C LEU A 160 27.50 -10.80 -2.77
#